data_30bc8f69287a58bee18b7de0f7936de1
#
_entry.id   30bc8f69287a58bee18b7de0f7936de1
#
_cell.length_a   1.000
_cell.length_b   1.000
_cell.length_c   1.000
_cell.angle_alpha   90.00
_cell.angle_beta   90.00
_cell.angle_gamma   90.00
#
_symmetry.space_group_name_H-M   'P 1'
#
loop_
_entity.id
_entity.type
_entity.pdbx_description
1 polymer ?
#
loop_
_entity_poly.entity_id
_entity_poly.type
_entity_poly.pdbx_seq_one_letter_code
_entity_poly.pdbx_strand_id
1 'polypeptide(L)'
;DSMYVFVEVTVDPNGGNQPLLIQDSVLFTVNGIRQSVLLEAYGQDVNLYKGGVTITKDSILTANRPYLIYDSLVIAKGVSLNIEKGATFYMHDKASLIVHGSMNALGTLDEPITFRGDRLDYILNDILPYDRTPGQWGGITFKADSYGNVWDNVIVRNGTSGVYCEPSTPDR
;
A
#
# COMPACT_ATOMS: atom_id res chain seq x y z
N ASP A 1 11.97 -37.58 -11.48
CA ASP A 1 12.54 -36.29 -11.84
C ASP A 1 11.46 -35.22 -11.57
N SER A 2 11.84 -34.12 -10.94
CA SER A 2 10.96 -32.99 -10.72
C SER A 2 11.23 -31.92 -11.77
N MET A 3 10.17 -31.33 -12.31
CA MET A 3 10.27 -30.24 -13.28
C MET A 3 9.50 -29.02 -12.71
N TYR A 4 10.08 -27.84 -12.84
CA TYR A 4 9.45 -26.59 -12.42
C TYR A 4 9.00 -25.81 -13.65
N VAL A 5 7.81 -25.27 -13.59
CA VAL A 5 7.28 -24.34 -14.58
C VAL A 5 7.08 -23.00 -13.90
N PHE A 6 7.75 -21.97 -14.42
CA PHE A 6 7.58 -20.60 -13.96
C PHE A 6 6.51 -19.94 -14.82
N VAL A 7 5.58 -19.26 -14.17
CA VAL A 7 4.51 -18.51 -14.83
C VAL A 7 4.59 -17.07 -14.38
N GLU A 8 4.63 -16.16 -15.34
CA GLU A 8 4.55 -14.72 -15.11
C GLU A 8 3.23 -14.22 -15.70
N VAL A 9 2.51 -13.41 -14.94
CA VAL A 9 1.25 -12.79 -15.36
C VAL A 9 1.39 -11.29 -15.31
N THR A 10 1.15 -10.63 -16.42
CA THR A 10 1.01 -9.17 -16.48
C THR A 10 -0.46 -8.86 -16.68
N VAL A 11 -1.03 -8.07 -15.76
CA VAL A 11 -2.42 -7.63 -15.84
C VAL A 11 -2.45 -6.23 -16.41
N ASP A 12 -3.09 -6.05 -17.56
CA ASP A 12 -3.25 -4.74 -18.17
C ASP A 12 -4.21 -3.87 -17.33
N PRO A 13 -3.98 -2.53 -17.30
CA PRO A 13 -4.91 -1.62 -16.66
C PRO A 13 -6.31 -1.76 -17.23
N ASN A 14 -7.30 -1.93 -16.36
CA ASN A 14 -8.70 -2.09 -16.78
C ASN A 14 -9.48 -0.77 -16.83
N GLY A 15 -8.85 0.36 -16.45
CA GLY A 15 -9.46 1.67 -16.35
C GLY A 15 -10.50 1.79 -15.22
N GLY A 16 -10.74 0.72 -14.48
CA GLY A 16 -11.69 0.66 -13.37
C GLY A 16 -11.03 0.91 -12.02
N ASN A 17 -11.84 1.10 -10.98
CA ASN A 17 -11.36 1.31 -9.61
C ASN A 17 -11.55 0.05 -8.74
N GLN A 18 -12.09 -1.02 -9.30
CA GLN A 18 -12.31 -2.27 -8.58
C GLN A 18 -11.30 -3.34 -9.00
N PRO A 19 -10.90 -4.22 -8.08
CA PRO A 19 -10.07 -5.36 -8.43
C PRO A 19 -10.73 -6.22 -9.51
N LEU A 20 -9.92 -6.71 -10.45
CA LEU A 20 -10.31 -7.64 -11.48
C LEU A 20 -9.65 -9.00 -11.23
N LEU A 21 -10.45 -10.03 -11.07
CA LEU A 21 -9.94 -11.41 -11.01
C LEU A 21 -9.73 -11.92 -12.43
N ILE A 22 -8.49 -12.30 -12.74
CA ILE A 22 -8.11 -12.97 -13.98
C ILE A 22 -7.81 -14.43 -13.65
N GLN A 23 -8.42 -15.33 -14.40
CA GLN A 23 -8.24 -16.77 -14.23
C GLN A 23 -7.78 -17.39 -15.54
N ASP A 24 -6.84 -18.31 -15.46
CA ASP A 24 -6.38 -19.14 -16.55
C ASP A 24 -5.97 -20.52 -16.01
N SER A 25 -5.64 -21.47 -16.87
CA SER A 25 -5.26 -22.81 -16.45
C SER A 25 -4.06 -23.34 -17.21
N VAL A 26 -3.09 -23.89 -16.49
CA VAL A 26 -2.02 -24.68 -17.10
C VAL A 26 -2.49 -26.14 -17.20
N LEU A 27 -2.47 -26.67 -18.41
CA LEU A 27 -2.86 -28.04 -18.69
C LEU A 27 -1.62 -28.93 -18.84
N PHE A 28 -1.59 -30.00 -18.09
CA PHE A 28 -0.57 -31.04 -18.18
C PHE A 28 -1.18 -32.30 -18.77
N THR A 29 -0.53 -32.90 -19.76
CA THR A 29 -0.96 -34.16 -20.33
C THR A 29 0.19 -35.16 -20.25
N VAL A 30 -0.03 -36.25 -19.52
CA VAL A 30 0.95 -37.33 -19.35
C VAL A 30 0.23 -38.65 -19.61
N ASN A 31 0.72 -39.46 -20.56
CA ASN A 31 0.12 -40.76 -20.91
C ASN A 31 -1.39 -40.71 -21.20
N GLY A 32 -1.86 -39.65 -21.84
CA GLY A 32 -3.28 -39.45 -22.15
C GLY A 32 -4.15 -38.96 -20.98
N ILE A 33 -3.59 -38.81 -19.78
CA ILE A 33 -4.27 -38.24 -18.60
C ILE A 33 -4.02 -36.74 -18.60
N ARG A 34 -5.09 -35.94 -18.51
CA ARG A 34 -5.04 -34.48 -18.37
C ARG A 34 -5.21 -34.08 -16.92
N GLN A 35 -4.37 -33.19 -16.50
CA GLN A 35 -4.48 -32.47 -15.23
C GLN A 35 -4.42 -30.96 -15.50
N SER A 36 -5.14 -30.18 -14.73
CA SER A 36 -5.10 -28.72 -14.80
C SER A 36 -4.74 -28.11 -13.44
N VAL A 37 -3.96 -27.06 -13.50
CA VAL A 37 -3.71 -26.18 -12.35
C VAL A 37 -4.33 -24.83 -12.69
N LEU A 38 -5.30 -24.40 -11.87
CA LEU A 38 -5.90 -23.08 -12.01
C LEU A 38 -4.90 -22.02 -11.57
N LEU A 39 -4.73 -21.02 -12.41
CA LEU A 39 -3.98 -19.81 -12.10
C LEU A 39 -4.95 -18.66 -11.88
N GLU A 40 -4.77 -17.94 -10.77
CA GLU A 40 -5.57 -16.78 -10.44
C GLU A 40 -4.65 -15.59 -10.17
N ALA A 41 -4.99 -14.43 -10.74
CA ALA A 41 -4.31 -13.19 -10.48
C ALA A 41 -5.34 -12.07 -10.26
N TYR A 42 -5.12 -11.27 -9.22
CA TYR A 42 -5.91 -10.07 -8.99
C TYR A 42 -5.13 -8.86 -9.50
N GLY A 43 -5.72 -8.15 -10.46
CA GLY A 43 -5.24 -6.86 -10.92
C GLY A 43 -6.09 -5.74 -10.34
N GLN A 44 -5.45 -4.66 -9.93
CA GLN A 44 -6.13 -3.44 -9.51
C GLN A 44 -5.35 -2.23 -9.98
N ASP A 45 -6.04 -1.29 -10.61
CA ASP A 45 -5.45 -0.01 -10.94
C ASP A 45 -5.10 0.75 -9.65
N VAL A 46 -3.92 1.34 -9.63
CA VAL A 46 -3.41 2.09 -8.48
C VAL A 46 -2.92 3.48 -8.89
N ASN A 47 -2.89 4.39 -7.95
CA ASN A 47 -2.14 5.64 -8.06
C ASN A 47 -0.68 5.33 -7.72
N LEU A 48 0.17 5.17 -8.73
CA LEU A 48 1.56 4.77 -8.55
C LEU A 48 2.45 5.97 -8.25
N TYR A 49 3.12 5.96 -7.09
CA TYR A 49 4.14 6.93 -6.67
C TYR A 49 5.49 6.21 -6.58
N LYS A 50 6.41 6.55 -7.49
CA LYS A 50 7.71 5.88 -7.61
C LYS A 50 8.84 6.89 -7.76
N GLY A 51 10.01 6.58 -7.20
CA GLY A 51 11.21 7.39 -7.30
C GLY A 51 11.29 8.53 -6.30
N GLY A 52 10.56 8.44 -5.18
CA GLY A 52 10.52 9.49 -4.16
C GLY A 52 9.68 10.70 -4.58
N VAL A 53 8.43 10.74 -4.17
CA VAL A 53 7.49 11.82 -4.51
C VAL A 53 7.40 12.84 -3.38
N THR A 54 7.52 14.12 -3.71
CA THR A 54 7.31 15.23 -2.76
C THR A 54 6.07 16.02 -3.12
N ILE A 55 5.11 16.08 -2.19
CA ILE A 55 3.93 16.94 -2.28
C ILE A 55 4.36 18.35 -1.84
N THR A 56 4.35 19.30 -2.78
CA THR A 56 4.86 20.67 -2.59
C THR A 56 3.77 21.73 -2.53
N LYS A 57 2.52 21.34 -2.61
CA LYS A 57 1.34 22.22 -2.49
C LYS A 57 0.21 21.47 -1.81
N ASP A 58 -0.70 22.20 -1.20
CA ASP A 58 -1.89 21.64 -0.56
C ASP A 58 -2.62 20.71 -1.51
N SER A 59 -2.93 19.52 -1.03
CA SER A 59 -3.43 18.43 -1.86
C SER A 59 -4.44 17.58 -1.10
N ILE A 60 -5.29 16.89 -1.87
CA ILE A 60 -6.22 15.90 -1.36
C ILE A 60 -5.93 14.57 -2.05
N LEU A 61 -5.72 13.52 -1.27
CA LEU A 61 -5.63 12.15 -1.76
C LEU A 61 -6.98 11.47 -1.57
N THR A 62 -7.60 11.12 -2.70
CA THR A 62 -8.97 10.55 -2.73
C THR A 62 -8.96 9.05 -2.49
N ALA A 63 -10.10 8.49 -2.08
CA ALA A 63 -10.25 7.06 -1.83
C ALA A 63 -10.65 6.23 -3.07
N ASN A 64 -10.75 6.86 -4.25
CA ASN A 64 -11.26 6.19 -5.46
C ASN A 64 -10.38 5.05 -5.97
N ARG A 65 -9.07 5.12 -5.75
CA ARG A 65 -8.08 4.09 -6.06
C ARG A 65 -7.05 4.02 -4.94
N PRO A 66 -6.53 2.84 -4.63
CA PRO A 66 -5.42 2.74 -3.68
C PRO A 66 -4.16 3.40 -4.25
N TYR A 67 -3.29 3.76 -3.34
CA TYR A 67 -1.96 4.30 -3.65
C TYR A 67 -0.92 3.21 -3.46
N LEU A 68 -0.01 3.07 -4.43
CA LEU A 68 1.16 2.19 -4.32
C LEU A 68 2.41 3.06 -4.28
N ILE A 69 3.08 3.04 -3.14
CA ILE A 69 4.22 3.92 -2.84
C ILE A 69 5.50 3.10 -2.88
N TYR A 70 6.39 3.46 -3.81
CA TYR A 70 7.77 3.03 -3.84
C TYR A 70 8.65 4.15 -3.31
N ASP A 71 9.71 3.79 -2.58
CA ASP A 71 10.70 4.71 -2.01
C ASP A 71 10.08 5.61 -0.92
N SER A 72 9.82 6.88 -1.18
CA SER A 72 9.28 7.81 -0.19
C SER A 72 8.15 8.67 -0.73
N LEU A 73 7.21 8.99 0.16
CA LEU A 73 6.25 10.07 -0.02
C LEU A 73 6.54 11.14 1.02
N VAL A 74 6.87 12.34 0.58
CA VAL A 74 7.25 13.45 1.46
C VAL A 74 6.20 14.54 1.36
N ILE A 75 5.71 15.03 2.49
CA ILE A 75 4.89 16.23 2.57
C ILE A 75 5.82 17.39 2.95
N ALA A 76 5.98 18.35 2.04
CA ALA A 76 6.88 19.48 2.22
C ALA A 76 6.42 20.38 3.39
N LYS A 77 7.36 21.12 3.95
CA LYS A 77 7.10 22.09 5.01
C LYS A 77 6.08 23.15 4.58
N GLY A 78 5.12 23.43 5.44
CA GLY A 78 4.05 24.42 5.19
C GLY A 78 2.96 23.93 4.24
N VAL A 79 3.01 22.67 3.80
CA VAL A 79 2.00 22.05 2.93
C VAL A 79 1.02 21.25 3.78
N SER A 80 -0.27 21.34 3.45
CA SER A 80 -1.33 20.54 4.06
C SER A 80 -1.77 19.41 3.12
N LEU A 81 -1.65 18.18 3.60
CA LEU A 81 -2.19 17.00 2.94
C LEU A 81 -3.47 16.55 3.63
N ASN A 82 -4.56 16.48 2.88
CA ASN A 82 -5.81 15.88 3.35
C ASN A 82 -5.97 14.51 2.69
N ILE A 83 -6.38 13.52 3.48
CA ILE A 83 -6.62 12.16 3.00
C ILE A 83 -8.09 11.84 3.24
N GLU A 84 -8.79 11.45 2.17
CA GLU A 84 -10.20 11.05 2.27
C GLU A 84 -10.34 9.73 3.04
N LYS A 85 -11.46 9.61 3.76
CA LYS A 85 -11.85 8.37 4.44
C LYS A 85 -11.90 7.19 3.46
N GLY A 86 -11.49 6.01 3.91
CA GLY A 86 -11.42 4.80 3.09
C GLY A 86 -10.19 4.70 2.17
N ALA A 87 -9.35 5.73 2.09
CA ALA A 87 -8.13 5.69 1.29
C ALA A 87 -7.18 4.60 1.79
N THR A 88 -6.61 3.83 0.86
CA THR A 88 -5.67 2.75 1.16
C THR A 88 -4.32 3.02 0.50
N PHE A 89 -3.26 2.86 1.29
CA PHE A 89 -1.88 3.04 0.89
C PHE A 89 -1.13 1.72 1.03
N TYR A 90 -0.68 1.18 -0.08
CA TYR A 90 0.23 0.06 -0.15
C TYR A 90 1.66 0.57 -0.21
N MET A 91 2.45 0.20 0.76
CA MET A 91 3.82 0.64 0.94
C MET A 91 4.77 -0.48 0.52
N HIS A 92 5.54 -0.26 -0.54
CA HIS A 92 6.53 -1.21 -1.02
C HIS A 92 7.73 -1.31 -0.07
N ASP A 93 8.57 -2.31 -0.25
CA ASP A 93 9.77 -2.54 0.57
C ASP A 93 10.56 -1.25 0.79
N LYS A 94 10.82 -0.93 2.06
CA LYS A 94 11.53 0.28 2.54
C LYS A 94 10.84 1.62 2.24
N ALA A 95 9.69 1.62 1.59
CA ALA A 95 8.92 2.85 1.40
C ALA A 95 8.64 3.53 2.76
N SER A 96 8.63 4.86 2.77
CA SER A 96 8.39 5.65 3.98
C SER A 96 7.53 6.86 3.68
N LEU A 97 6.69 7.25 4.65
CA LEU A 97 5.96 8.50 4.61
C LEU A 97 6.63 9.50 5.55
N ILE A 98 7.05 10.65 5.03
CA ILE A 98 7.79 11.67 5.77
C ILE A 98 7.00 12.98 5.75
N VAL A 99 6.63 13.49 6.90
CA VAL A 99 5.77 14.65 7.05
C VAL A 99 6.53 15.80 7.66
N HIS A 100 6.82 16.85 6.89
CA HIS A 100 7.31 18.14 7.33
C HIS A 100 6.19 19.17 7.47
N GLY A 101 5.14 19.06 6.65
CA GLY A 101 3.94 19.89 6.71
C GLY A 101 2.93 19.38 7.71
N SER A 102 1.65 19.41 7.33
CA SER A 102 0.55 18.83 8.10
C SER A 102 -0.13 17.71 7.31
N MET A 103 -0.64 16.71 8.03
CA MET A 103 -1.41 15.62 7.46
C MET A 103 -2.70 15.41 8.24
N ASN A 104 -3.83 15.58 7.54
CA ASN A 104 -5.16 15.33 8.05
C ASN A 104 -5.69 14.02 7.46
N ALA A 105 -5.81 13.01 8.28
CA ALA A 105 -6.27 11.69 7.91
C ALA A 105 -7.52 11.36 8.75
N LEU A 106 -8.69 11.72 8.23
CA LEU A 106 -9.96 11.61 8.93
C LEU A 106 -10.79 10.47 8.35
N GLY A 107 -10.52 9.25 8.80
CA GLY A 107 -11.32 8.09 8.50
C GLY A 107 -12.57 7.96 9.37
N THR A 108 -13.33 6.90 9.16
CA THR A 108 -14.46 6.49 10.00
C THR A 108 -14.32 5.01 10.37
N LEU A 109 -15.13 4.50 11.28
CA LEU A 109 -15.14 3.08 11.63
C LEU A 109 -15.43 2.18 10.41
N ASP A 110 -16.33 2.61 9.55
CA ASP A 110 -16.72 1.86 8.36
C ASP A 110 -15.77 2.09 7.17
N GLU A 111 -15.10 3.25 7.13
CA GLU A 111 -14.17 3.66 6.07
C GLU A 111 -12.85 4.17 6.69
N PRO A 112 -12.07 3.30 7.34
CA PRO A 112 -10.78 3.71 7.91
C PRO A 112 -9.77 4.02 6.81
N ILE A 113 -8.83 4.92 7.10
CA ILE A 113 -7.68 5.14 6.25
C ILE A 113 -6.62 4.10 6.61
N THR A 114 -6.09 3.40 5.61
CA THR A 114 -5.18 2.27 5.87
C THR A 114 -3.82 2.47 5.20
N PHE A 115 -2.75 2.37 6.00
CA PHE A 115 -1.36 2.26 5.54
C PHE A 115 -0.85 0.85 5.88
N ARG A 116 -0.40 0.10 4.86
CA ARG A 116 0.07 -1.27 5.05
C ARG A 116 1.12 -1.66 4.01
N GLY A 117 1.84 -2.76 4.26
CA GLY A 117 2.68 -3.37 3.23
C GLY A 117 1.87 -3.79 1.99
N ASP A 118 2.52 -3.79 0.85
CA ASP A 118 1.92 -4.12 -0.46
C ASP A 118 1.80 -5.64 -0.72
N ARG A 119 2.33 -6.48 0.17
CA ARG A 119 2.23 -7.93 0.08
C ARG A 119 0.82 -8.37 0.51
N LEU A 120 0.05 -8.88 -0.45
CA LEU A 120 -1.33 -9.35 -0.27
C LEU A 120 -1.47 -10.86 -0.51
N ASP A 121 -0.35 -11.58 -0.43
CA ASP A 121 -0.30 -13.01 -0.74
C ASP A 121 -1.07 -13.85 0.29
N TYR A 122 -1.85 -14.79 -0.22
CA TYR A 122 -2.52 -15.83 0.56
C TYR A 122 -1.65 -17.10 0.59
N ILE A 123 -1.55 -17.76 1.74
CA ILE A 123 -0.90 -19.08 1.80
C ILE A 123 -1.94 -20.20 1.85
N LEU A 124 -2.95 -20.09 2.70
CA LEU A 124 -3.96 -21.14 2.91
C LEU A 124 -5.24 -20.50 3.47
N ASN A 125 -6.41 -20.91 2.93
CA ASN A 125 -7.73 -20.66 3.51
C ASN A 125 -7.95 -19.21 3.97
N ASP A 126 -7.78 -18.25 3.09
CA ASP A 126 -8.00 -16.81 3.33
C ASP A 126 -7.09 -16.18 4.41
N ILE A 127 -6.02 -16.84 4.81
CA ILE A 127 -5.02 -16.26 5.70
C ILE A 127 -3.98 -15.52 4.86
N LEU A 128 -3.91 -14.20 5.03
CA LEU A 128 -2.86 -13.34 4.47
C LEU A 128 -1.59 -13.45 5.34
N PRO A 129 -0.53 -14.16 4.90
CA PRO A 129 0.65 -14.37 5.75
C PRO A 129 1.37 -13.08 6.07
N TYR A 130 1.41 -12.16 5.10
CA TYR A 130 2.09 -10.88 5.25
C TYR A 130 1.26 -9.85 6.01
N ASP A 131 -0.04 -10.05 6.20
CA ASP A 131 -0.87 -9.14 7.01
C ASP A 131 -0.41 -9.04 8.48
N ARG A 132 0.23 -10.08 8.99
CA ARG A 132 0.74 -10.15 10.38
C ARG A 132 2.26 -10.00 10.48
N THR A 133 2.95 -9.83 9.36
CA THR A 133 4.42 -9.74 9.34
C THR A 133 4.83 -8.27 9.47
N PRO A 134 5.59 -7.87 10.49
CA PRO A 134 6.13 -6.53 10.62
C PRO A 134 7.33 -6.32 9.68
N GLY A 135 7.79 -5.05 9.56
CA GLY A 135 9.05 -4.72 8.88
C GLY A 135 8.99 -4.76 7.36
N GLN A 136 7.81 -4.69 6.76
CA GLN A 136 7.66 -4.70 5.30
C GLN A 136 7.95 -3.33 4.66
N TRP A 137 7.85 -2.25 5.44
CA TRP A 137 8.12 -0.88 4.98
C TRP A 137 8.64 -0.02 6.14
N GLY A 138 9.14 1.18 5.85
CA GLY A 138 9.85 2.00 6.83
C GLY A 138 8.97 2.53 7.97
N GLY A 139 7.74 2.92 7.67
CA GLY A 139 6.84 3.58 8.61
C GLY A 139 6.54 5.03 8.27
N ILE A 140 5.89 5.73 9.19
CA ILE A 140 5.48 7.12 9.05
C ILE A 140 6.28 7.96 10.05
N THR A 141 6.94 9.01 9.56
CA THR A 141 7.75 9.91 10.38
C THR A 141 7.20 11.33 10.30
N PHE A 142 6.76 11.86 11.42
CA PHE A 142 6.50 13.29 11.59
C PHE A 142 7.80 13.98 12.01
N LYS A 143 8.26 14.89 11.19
CA LYS A 143 9.49 15.65 11.43
C LYS A 143 9.27 16.72 12.50
N ALA A 144 10.34 17.17 13.13
CA ALA A 144 10.31 18.18 14.19
C ALA A 144 9.60 19.49 13.81
N ASP A 145 9.47 19.77 12.53
CA ASP A 145 8.80 20.94 11.97
C ASP A 145 7.35 20.67 11.46
N SER A 146 6.82 19.48 11.70
CA SER A 146 5.45 19.09 11.34
C SER A 146 4.46 19.48 12.44
N TYR A 147 3.43 20.24 12.09
CA TYR A 147 2.38 20.69 13.03
C TYR A 147 0.98 20.56 12.43
N GLY A 148 -0.03 20.59 13.32
CA GLY A 148 -1.44 20.61 12.92
C GLY A 148 -1.90 19.30 12.30
N ASN A 149 -1.29 18.19 12.68
CA ASN A 149 -1.69 16.87 12.22
C ASN A 149 -2.93 16.41 12.98
N VAL A 150 -3.94 15.91 12.24
CA VAL A 150 -5.17 15.37 12.83
C VAL A 150 -5.44 13.99 12.23
N TRP A 151 -5.53 12.99 13.10
CA TRP A 151 -5.80 11.61 12.70
C TRP A 151 -6.99 11.06 13.45
N ASP A 152 -7.89 10.43 12.71
CA ASP A 152 -9.03 9.71 13.24
C ASP A 152 -9.28 8.44 12.41
N ASN A 153 -9.53 7.32 13.07
CA ASN A 153 -9.77 6.02 12.43
C ASN A 153 -8.73 5.66 11.34
N VAL A 154 -7.44 5.75 11.71
CA VAL A 154 -6.30 5.40 10.85
C VAL A 154 -5.69 4.07 11.29
N ILE A 155 -5.50 3.17 10.35
CA ILE A 155 -4.86 1.86 10.56
C ILE A 155 -3.46 1.89 9.96
N VAL A 156 -2.44 1.61 10.76
CA VAL A 156 -1.05 1.47 10.30
C VAL A 156 -0.57 0.06 10.60
N ARG A 157 -0.15 -0.68 9.58
CA ARG A 157 0.28 -2.08 9.70
C ARG A 157 1.60 -2.34 8.99
N ASN A 158 2.29 -3.37 9.42
CA ASN A 158 3.46 -3.97 8.77
C ASN A 158 4.68 -3.06 8.68
N GLY A 159 4.67 -1.88 9.28
CA GLY A 159 5.80 -0.98 9.33
C GLY A 159 6.93 -1.47 10.24
N THR A 160 8.15 -1.05 9.98
CA THR A 160 9.30 -1.26 10.87
C THR A 160 9.17 -0.41 12.13
N SER A 161 8.82 0.87 11.98
CA SER A 161 8.70 1.81 13.10
C SER A 161 7.24 2.17 13.43
N GLY A 162 6.27 1.76 12.61
CA GLY A 162 4.90 2.23 12.73
C GLY A 162 4.80 3.74 12.51
N VAL A 163 4.50 4.50 13.56
CA VAL A 163 4.46 5.96 13.55
C VAL A 163 5.51 6.50 14.50
N TYR A 164 6.36 7.38 14.02
CA TYR A 164 7.40 8.04 14.78
C TYR A 164 7.26 9.57 14.69
N CYS A 165 7.31 10.25 15.82
CA CYS A 165 7.31 11.71 15.89
C CYS A 165 8.69 12.16 16.39
N GLU A 166 9.40 12.93 15.58
CA GLU A 166 10.65 13.56 16.03
C GLU A 166 10.35 14.58 17.14
N PRO A 167 11.20 14.65 18.17
CA PRO A 167 11.02 15.65 19.20
C PRO A 167 11.11 17.07 18.60
N SER A 168 10.14 17.91 18.92
CA SER A 168 10.20 19.32 18.57
C SER A 168 11.32 20.02 19.35
N THR A 169 11.92 21.05 18.75
CA THR A 169 12.86 21.91 19.48
C THR A 169 12.12 22.71 20.56
N PRO A 170 12.74 22.93 21.76
CA PRO A 170 12.06 23.51 22.91
C PRO A 170 11.48 24.91 22.72
N ASP A 171 11.80 25.61 21.66
CA ASP A 171 11.43 27.01 21.42
C ASP A 171 10.23 27.20 20.47
N ARG A 172 9.33 26.18 20.39
CA ARG A 172 8.14 26.28 19.52
C ARG A 172 6.87 25.81 20.21
#